data_0cf52cd3b3ba090b7aac0dfdc4345c1f
#
_entry.id   0cf52cd3b3ba090b7aac0dfdc4345c1f
#
_cell.length_a   1.000
_cell.length_b   1.000
_cell.length_c   1.000
_cell.angle_alpha   90.00
_cell.angle_beta   90.00
_cell.angle_gamma   90.00
#
_symmetry.space_group_name_H-M   'P 1'
#
loop_
_entity.id
_entity.type
_entity.pdbx_description
1 polymer ?
#
loop_
_entity_poly.entity_id
_entity_poly.type
_entity_poly.pdbx_seq_one_letter_code
_entity_poly.pdbx_strand_id
1 'polypeptide(L)'
;MSEEIQYTDINKSYEAAVERSKKLEEDLIKNPKKYRVLSGDRPTGRLHIGHYFGSLQNRVRLANLGVPTMILIADYQVLTDHDAFDKIAQNTKELVIDYLAAGIDPEKQDVIIYPHSYIPEANQLMIPFLTLISNAELSRNPTVKEEIQSAGLTNVNAGMYTYPVHQAVDILFCKGNVVPAGKDQLPHIEMTRTIASRFNKKFCTDVGKEPIFPLPEVLLSKTPMIMGLDGSQKMSKSRNNTIILSATEDETAKLIKKAKTDQERLITYDPVNRPEVANLLMLISLCTGEEPAAIASRIGEGGGGMLKNTLTEALNETLRPLRAKRAELEKNPDYIRKVLLEGAAKAREIAQQTLSEVRERMNMVI
;
A
#
# COMPACT_ATOMS: atom_id res chain seq x y z
N MET A 1 -27.15 -2.65 -21.55
CA MET A 1 -27.40 -2.31 -20.14
C MET A 1 -26.03 -2.17 -19.49
N SER A 2 -25.70 -0.97 -19.01
CA SER A 2 -24.46 -0.71 -18.30
C SER A 2 -24.52 -1.43 -16.96
N GLU A 3 -23.60 -2.37 -16.71
CA GLU A 3 -23.36 -2.90 -15.37
C GLU A 3 -22.93 -1.70 -14.51
N GLU A 4 -23.83 -1.19 -13.68
CA GLU A 4 -23.50 -0.16 -12.68
C GLU A 4 -22.62 -0.79 -11.61
N ILE A 5 -21.62 -0.04 -11.15
CA ILE A 5 -20.86 -0.44 -9.96
C ILE A 5 -21.85 -0.41 -8.80
N GLN A 6 -22.32 -1.59 -8.40
CA GLN A 6 -23.09 -1.74 -7.19
C GLN A 6 -22.08 -1.85 -6.04
N TYR A 7 -21.91 -0.79 -5.29
CA TYR A 7 -21.25 -0.83 -3.96
C TYR A 7 -22.17 -1.54 -2.95
N THR A 8 -22.66 -2.75 -3.35
CA THR A 8 -23.49 -3.55 -2.49
C THR A 8 -22.68 -4.13 -1.38
N ASP A 9 -23.11 -3.82 -0.16
CA ASP A 9 -22.65 -4.38 1.11
C ASP A 9 -21.14 -4.70 1.14
N ILE A 10 -20.33 -3.72 1.61
CA ILE A 10 -18.86 -3.82 1.73
C ILE A 10 -18.44 -5.14 2.41
N ASN A 11 -19.27 -5.70 3.30
CA ASN A 11 -18.98 -6.95 4.00
C ASN A 11 -19.08 -8.17 3.07
N LYS A 12 -20.12 -8.27 2.24
CA LYS A 12 -20.23 -9.37 1.26
C LYS A 12 -19.15 -9.30 0.19
N SER A 13 -18.82 -8.08 -0.27
CA SER A 13 -17.72 -7.85 -1.19
C SER A 13 -16.38 -8.25 -0.56
N TYR A 14 -16.20 -7.96 0.73
CA TYR A 14 -15.01 -8.32 1.48
C TYR A 14 -14.86 -9.83 1.66
N GLU A 15 -15.91 -10.56 2.05
CA GLU A 15 -15.86 -12.02 2.18
C GLU A 15 -15.48 -12.70 0.86
N ALA A 16 -16.08 -12.27 -0.24
CA ALA A 16 -15.74 -12.75 -1.57
C ALA A 16 -14.28 -12.42 -1.95
N ALA A 17 -13.77 -11.24 -1.56
CA ALA A 17 -12.40 -10.86 -1.77
C ALA A 17 -11.42 -11.71 -0.94
N VAL A 18 -11.78 -12.09 0.30
CA VAL A 18 -10.98 -12.98 1.15
C VAL A 18 -10.78 -14.33 0.48
N GLU A 19 -11.86 -14.94 -0.04
CA GLU A 19 -11.78 -16.23 -0.71
C GLU A 19 -10.96 -16.17 -2.02
N ARG A 20 -11.15 -15.11 -2.82
CA ARG A 20 -10.33 -14.90 -4.03
C ARG A 20 -8.86 -14.68 -3.68
N SER A 21 -8.57 -13.91 -2.63
CA SER A 21 -7.22 -13.63 -2.16
C SER A 21 -6.47 -14.88 -1.70
N LYS A 22 -7.14 -15.83 -1.03
CA LYS A 22 -6.53 -17.11 -0.65
C LYS A 22 -6.10 -17.93 -1.88
N LYS A 23 -6.98 -18.09 -2.85
CA LYS A 23 -6.70 -18.80 -4.10
C LYS A 23 -5.58 -18.12 -4.91
N LEU A 24 -5.63 -16.78 -4.95
CA LEU A 24 -4.60 -15.98 -5.60
C LEU A 24 -3.23 -16.18 -4.96
N GLU A 25 -3.15 -16.19 -3.63
CA GLU A 25 -1.91 -16.44 -2.88
C GLU A 25 -1.30 -17.80 -3.23
N GLU A 26 -2.11 -18.85 -3.29
CA GLU A 26 -1.66 -20.19 -3.63
C GLU A 26 -1.13 -20.30 -5.07
N ASP A 27 -1.82 -19.67 -6.03
CA ASP A 27 -1.37 -19.68 -7.43
C ASP A 27 -0.14 -18.79 -7.65
N LEU A 28 -0.07 -17.67 -6.94
CA LEU A 28 1.06 -16.74 -7.00
C LEU A 28 2.37 -17.39 -6.51
N ILE A 29 2.31 -18.20 -5.45
CA ILE A 29 3.47 -18.95 -4.95
C ILE A 29 3.94 -19.98 -5.99
N LYS A 30 3.01 -20.64 -6.68
CA LYS A 30 3.33 -21.68 -7.69
C LYS A 30 3.79 -21.07 -9.02
N ASN A 31 3.22 -19.94 -9.40
CA ASN A 31 3.36 -19.32 -10.72
C ASN A 31 3.69 -17.82 -10.62
N PRO A 32 4.77 -17.40 -9.95
CA PRO A 32 5.04 -15.98 -9.65
C PRO A 32 5.13 -15.11 -10.92
N LYS A 33 5.69 -15.62 -12.01
CA LYS A 33 5.85 -14.87 -13.27
C LYS A 33 4.56 -14.65 -14.07
N LYS A 34 3.47 -15.32 -13.71
CA LYS A 34 2.14 -15.09 -14.27
C LYS A 34 1.54 -13.76 -13.79
N TYR A 35 2.06 -13.23 -12.69
CA TYR A 35 1.53 -12.08 -12.01
C TYR A 35 2.43 -10.86 -12.13
N ARG A 36 1.81 -9.69 -12.08
CA ARG A 36 2.48 -8.41 -11.92
C ARG A 36 1.81 -7.64 -10.80
N VAL A 37 2.57 -7.39 -9.75
CA VAL A 37 2.12 -6.61 -8.61
C VAL A 37 2.25 -5.13 -8.91
N LEU A 38 1.21 -4.35 -8.63
CA LEU A 38 1.32 -2.92 -8.39
C LEU A 38 1.06 -2.63 -6.92
N SER A 39 1.95 -1.88 -6.31
CA SER A 39 1.80 -1.33 -4.96
C SER A 39 2.46 0.04 -4.90
N GLY A 40 2.15 0.83 -3.88
CA GLY A 40 2.76 2.15 -3.74
C GLY A 40 2.34 2.86 -2.47
N ASP A 41 2.98 4.01 -2.23
CA ASP A 41 2.67 4.90 -1.11
C ASP A 41 2.73 6.36 -1.55
N ARG A 42 1.96 7.21 -0.88
CA ARG A 42 2.07 8.66 -1.00
C ARG A 42 3.32 9.16 -0.26
N PRO A 43 4.14 10.04 -0.84
CA PRO A 43 5.35 10.58 -0.19
C PRO A 43 4.99 11.66 0.85
N THR A 44 4.29 11.25 1.90
CA THR A 44 3.88 12.11 3.03
C THR A 44 4.88 12.09 4.19
N GLY A 45 6.08 11.56 3.97
CA GLY A 45 7.18 11.45 4.93
C GLY A 45 7.62 10.01 5.17
N ARG A 46 8.54 9.83 6.13
CA ARG A 46 9.13 8.53 6.49
C ARG A 46 8.07 7.50 6.86
N LEU A 47 8.34 6.23 6.55
CA LEU A 47 7.45 5.14 6.93
C LEU A 47 7.54 4.84 8.44
N HIS A 48 6.50 4.25 8.97
CA HIS A 48 6.42 3.79 10.35
C HIS A 48 6.16 2.28 10.42
N ILE A 49 6.28 1.68 11.60
CA ILE A 49 6.11 0.24 11.80
C ILE A 49 4.77 -0.30 11.29
N GLY A 50 3.71 0.50 11.33
CA GLY A 50 2.42 0.12 10.75
C GLY A 50 2.48 -0.09 9.23
N HIS A 51 3.25 0.72 8.48
CA HIS A 51 3.51 0.49 7.06
C HIS A 51 4.41 -0.73 6.85
N TYR A 52 5.44 -0.89 7.71
CA TYR A 52 6.38 -1.99 7.61
C TYR A 52 5.67 -3.34 7.70
N PHE A 53 4.96 -3.58 8.79
CA PHE A 53 4.25 -4.85 9.01
C PHE A 53 2.99 -4.97 8.15
N GLY A 54 2.28 -3.87 7.90
CA GLY A 54 1.01 -3.89 7.15
C GLY A 54 1.16 -4.09 5.65
N SER A 55 2.26 -3.60 5.05
CA SER A 55 2.42 -3.64 3.59
C SER A 55 3.84 -3.93 3.11
N LEU A 56 4.87 -3.29 3.69
CA LEU A 56 6.22 -3.34 3.12
C LEU A 56 6.85 -4.73 3.22
N GLN A 57 6.69 -5.44 4.34
CA GLN A 57 7.15 -6.83 4.48
C GLN A 57 6.55 -7.75 3.41
N ASN A 58 5.26 -7.57 3.08
CA ASN A 58 4.61 -8.36 2.05
C ASN A 58 5.15 -8.02 0.65
N ARG A 59 5.47 -6.75 0.37
CA ARG A 59 6.13 -6.34 -0.89
C ARG A 59 7.50 -7.01 -1.04
N VAL A 60 8.31 -6.99 0.03
CA VAL A 60 9.62 -7.67 0.07
C VAL A 60 9.45 -9.17 -0.16
N ARG A 61 8.46 -9.80 0.48
CA ARG A 61 8.16 -11.22 0.29
C ARG A 61 7.81 -11.54 -1.15
N LEU A 62 6.93 -10.76 -1.78
CA LEU A 62 6.51 -10.96 -3.18
C LEU A 62 7.68 -10.77 -4.16
N ALA A 63 8.50 -9.76 -3.93
CA ALA A 63 9.70 -9.52 -4.71
C ALA A 63 10.70 -10.68 -4.59
N ASN A 64 10.90 -11.22 -3.38
CA ASN A 64 11.76 -12.38 -3.13
C ASN A 64 11.23 -13.69 -3.75
N LEU A 65 9.90 -13.83 -3.89
CA LEU A 65 9.28 -14.92 -4.65
C LEU A 65 9.49 -14.79 -6.16
N GLY A 66 10.08 -13.68 -6.62
CA GLY A 66 10.32 -13.39 -8.02
C GLY A 66 9.07 -12.92 -8.79
N VAL A 67 8.06 -12.39 -8.08
CA VAL A 67 6.90 -11.77 -8.72
C VAL A 67 7.31 -10.42 -9.29
N PRO A 68 7.11 -10.15 -10.59
CA PRO A 68 7.30 -8.82 -11.17
C PRO A 68 6.53 -7.77 -10.37
N THR A 69 7.22 -6.79 -9.81
CA THR A 69 6.64 -5.83 -8.86
C THR A 69 6.93 -4.39 -9.28
N MET A 70 5.88 -3.62 -9.44
CA MET A 70 5.93 -2.18 -9.68
C MET A 70 5.63 -1.45 -8.36
N ILE A 71 6.54 -0.62 -7.90
CA ILE A 71 6.39 0.19 -6.68
C ILE A 71 6.27 1.66 -7.08
N LEU A 72 5.07 2.16 -6.97
CA LEU A 72 4.71 3.52 -7.30
C LEU A 72 4.93 4.45 -6.12
N ILE A 73 5.54 5.58 -6.35
CA ILE A 73 5.53 6.72 -5.43
C ILE A 73 4.47 7.69 -5.94
N ALA A 74 3.34 7.76 -5.23
CA ALA A 74 2.16 8.49 -5.62
C ALA A 74 2.29 9.99 -5.29
N ASP A 75 3.23 10.67 -5.94
CA ASP A 75 3.55 12.08 -5.67
C ASP A 75 2.42 13.03 -6.08
N TYR A 76 1.71 12.78 -7.18
CA TYR A 76 0.51 13.54 -7.53
C TYR A 76 -0.63 13.40 -6.51
N GLN A 77 -0.72 12.27 -5.81
CA GLN A 77 -1.76 12.06 -4.82
C GLN A 77 -1.57 12.92 -3.54
N VAL A 78 -0.39 13.50 -3.35
CA VAL A 78 -0.18 14.49 -2.27
C VAL A 78 -0.96 15.78 -2.55
N LEU A 79 -1.22 16.08 -3.82
CA LEU A 79 -1.89 17.32 -4.25
C LEU A 79 -3.40 17.31 -3.95
N THR A 80 -3.98 16.14 -3.62
CA THR A 80 -5.44 16.02 -3.46
C THR A 80 -5.94 16.53 -2.11
N ASP A 81 -5.15 16.34 -1.05
CA ASP A 81 -5.56 16.58 0.34
C ASP A 81 -4.48 17.21 1.25
N HIS A 82 -3.31 17.54 0.71
CA HIS A 82 -2.19 18.12 1.47
C HIS A 82 -1.62 19.37 0.83
N ASP A 83 -1.28 20.35 1.67
CA ASP A 83 -0.62 21.59 1.25
C ASP A 83 0.93 21.53 1.35
N ALA A 84 1.49 20.38 1.71
CA ALA A 84 2.93 20.22 1.95
C ALA A 84 3.73 19.92 0.67
N PHE A 85 3.61 20.75 -0.34
CA PHE A 85 4.28 20.58 -1.64
C PHE A 85 5.80 20.71 -1.58
N ASP A 86 6.31 21.48 -0.64
CA ASP A 86 7.74 21.77 -0.45
C ASP A 86 8.57 20.54 -0.07
N LYS A 87 7.95 19.47 0.40
CA LYS A 87 8.61 18.26 0.91
C LYS A 87 8.48 17.03 0.02
N ILE A 88 7.73 17.10 -1.09
CA ILE A 88 7.47 15.91 -1.94
C ILE A 88 8.78 15.25 -2.38
N ALA A 89 9.73 16.01 -2.91
CA ALA A 89 11.01 15.47 -3.38
C ALA A 89 11.84 14.83 -2.26
N GLN A 90 11.87 15.44 -1.07
CA GLN A 90 12.56 14.89 0.08
C GLN A 90 11.85 13.63 0.58
N ASN A 91 10.54 13.67 0.73
CA ASN A 91 9.75 12.52 1.17
C ASN A 91 9.84 11.35 0.19
N THR A 92 9.92 11.61 -1.12
CA THR A 92 10.18 10.59 -2.15
C THR A 92 11.50 9.87 -1.90
N LYS A 93 12.58 10.60 -1.63
CA LYS A 93 13.88 10.00 -1.29
C LYS A 93 13.79 9.15 -0.01
N GLU A 94 13.14 9.66 1.02
CA GLU A 94 12.96 8.95 2.29
C GLU A 94 12.20 7.63 2.10
N LEU A 95 11.15 7.60 1.25
CA LEU A 95 10.42 6.38 0.92
C LEU A 95 11.31 5.36 0.20
N VAL A 96 12.09 5.79 -0.78
CA VAL A 96 12.99 4.88 -1.50
C VAL A 96 14.03 4.29 -0.54
N ILE A 97 14.61 5.11 0.34
CA ILE A 97 15.54 4.63 1.36
C ILE A 97 14.86 3.58 2.26
N ASP A 98 13.63 3.83 2.72
CA ASP A 98 12.88 2.89 3.54
C ASP A 98 12.59 1.57 2.79
N TYR A 99 12.23 1.61 1.50
CA TYR A 99 12.01 0.41 0.69
C TYR A 99 13.28 -0.43 0.53
N LEU A 100 14.39 0.22 0.15
CA LEU A 100 15.67 -0.46 -0.04
C LEU A 100 16.21 -1.01 1.30
N ALA A 101 16.06 -0.26 2.38
CA ALA A 101 16.48 -0.70 3.71
C ALA A 101 15.66 -1.89 4.23
N ALA A 102 14.39 -1.98 3.84
CA ALA A 102 13.53 -3.10 4.19
C ALA A 102 13.80 -4.38 3.36
N GLY A 103 14.62 -4.30 2.30
CA GLY A 103 15.01 -5.46 1.50
C GLY A 103 14.45 -5.50 0.07
N ILE A 104 13.88 -4.40 -0.42
CA ILE A 104 13.63 -4.24 -1.86
C ILE A 104 14.99 -3.96 -2.54
N ASP A 105 15.33 -4.74 -3.55
CA ASP A 105 16.59 -4.64 -4.28
C ASP A 105 16.34 -4.69 -5.80
N PRO A 106 16.21 -3.54 -6.49
CA PRO A 106 15.94 -3.50 -7.92
C PRO A 106 17.06 -4.09 -8.81
N GLU A 107 18.25 -4.31 -8.25
CA GLU A 107 19.39 -4.91 -8.97
C GLU A 107 19.31 -6.46 -8.95
N LYS A 108 18.65 -7.06 -7.94
CA LYS A 108 18.54 -8.51 -7.79
C LYS A 108 17.12 -9.05 -7.98
N GLN A 109 16.11 -8.21 -7.83
CA GLN A 109 14.70 -8.55 -7.91
C GLN A 109 14.09 -7.94 -9.16
N ASP A 110 13.01 -8.52 -9.66
CA ASP A 110 12.21 -7.94 -10.75
C ASP A 110 11.29 -6.84 -10.19
N VAL A 111 11.91 -5.75 -9.76
CA VAL A 111 11.25 -4.61 -9.11
C VAL A 111 11.59 -3.31 -9.82
N ILE A 112 10.56 -2.49 -10.04
CA ILE A 112 10.67 -1.16 -10.62
C ILE A 112 10.08 -0.15 -9.62
N ILE A 113 10.87 0.86 -9.20
CA ILE A 113 10.45 1.93 -8.28
C ILE A 113 10.43 3.25 -9.06
N TYR A 114 9.29 3.94 -9.07
CA TYR A 114 9.12 5.17 -9.87
C TYR A 114 8.08 6.11 -9.26
N PRO A 115 8.21 7.45 -9.42
CA PRO A 115 7.16 8.40 -9.08
C PRO A 115 6.18 8.63 -10.24
N HIS A 116 4.92 8.96 -9.96
CA HIS A 116 3.90 9.30 -10.95
C HIS A 116 4.37 10.35 -11.95
N SER A 117 4.94 11.44 -11.42
CA SER A 117 5.33 12.61 -12.21
C SER A 117 6.37 12.31 -13.29
N TYR A 118 7.04 11.16 -13.19
CA TYR A 118 8.05 10.75 -14.17
C TYR A 118 7.47 9.89 -15.31
N ILE A 119 6.17 9.58 -15.28
CA ILE A 119 5.50 8.72 -16.27
C ILE A 119 4.35 9.49 -16.96
N PRO A 120 4.66 10.52 -17.76
CA PRO A 120 3.62 11.34 -18.40
C PRO A 120 2.75 10.54 -19.37
N GLU A 121 3.26 9.44 -19.92
CA GLU A 121 2.53 8.56 -20.84
C GLU A 121 1.32 7.92 -20.15
N ALA A 122 1.45 7.51 -18.88
CA ALA A 122 0.36 6.92 -18.10
C ALA A 122 -0.80 7.93 -17.94
N ASN A 123 -0.49 9.21 -17.70
CA ASN A 123 -1.51 10.24 -17.52
C ASN A 123 -2.38 10.45 -18.78
N GLN A 124 -1.91 10.07 -19.97
CA GLN A 124 -2.71 10.14 -21.18
C GLN A 124 -3.87 9.13 -21.22
N LEU A 125 -3.85 8.12 -20.35
CA LEU A 125 -4.97 7.18 -20.18
C LEU A 125 -6.10 7.78 -19.33
N MET A 126 -5.87 8.90 -18.64
CA MET A 126 -6.85 9.50 -17.74
C MET A 126 -8.16 9.87 -18.44
N ILE A 127 -8.08 10.58 -19.58
CA ILE A 127 -9.27 10.97 -20.35
C ILE A 127 -10.02 9.74 -20.91
N PRO A 128 -9.36 8.78 -21.61
CA PRO A 128 -10.01 7.54 -22.00
C PRO A 128 -10.76 6.84 -20.85
N PHE A 129 -10.16 6.73 -19.69
CA PHE A 129 -10.77 6.04 -18.55
C PHE A 129 -11.93 6.83 -17.92
N LEU A 130 -11.81 8.15 -17.82
CA LEU A 130 -12.91 9.01 -17.35
C LEU A 130 -14.17 8.88 -18.23
N THR A 131 -14.03 8.60 -19.55
CA THR A 131 -15.18 8.36 -20.43
C THR A 131 -15.91 7.04 -20.16
N LEU A 132 -15.32 6.16 -19.36
CA LEU A 132 -15.88 4.85 -19.02
C LEU A 132 -16.58 4.83 -17.66
N ILE A 133 -16.50 5.90 -16.88
CA ILE A 133 -17.08 6.03 -15.54
C ILE A 133 -18.01 7.24 -15.51
N SER A 134 -19.19 7.05 -14.94
CA SER A 134 -20.14 8.15 -14.75
C SER A 134 -19.80 8.99 -13.51
N ASN A 135 -20.23 10.26 -13.52
CA ASN A 135 -20.13 11.13 -12.33
C ASN A 135 -20.83 10.53 -11.10
N ALA A 136 -21.96 9.84 -11.31
CA ALA A 136 -22.69 9.17 -10.23
C ALA A 136 -21.88 8.04 -9.58
N GLU A 137 -21.09 7.28 -10.35
CA GLU A 137 -20.22 6.23 -9.82
C GLU A 137 -19.07 6.80 -9.02
N LEU A 138 -18.44 7.89 -9.49
CA LEU A 138 -17.39 8.60 -8.73
C LEU A 138 -17.94 9.14 -7.40
N SER A 139 -19.08 9.81 -7.43
CA SER A 139 -19.70 10.42 -6.25
C SER A 139 -20.19 9.41 -5.21
N ARG A 140 -20.44 8.16 -5.62
CA ARG A 140 -20.88 7.08 -4.72
C ARG A 140 -19.72 6.31 -4.09
N ASN A 141 -18.46 6.53 -4.50
CA ASN A 141 -17.32 5.80 -3.95
C ASN A 141 -17.23 6.04 -2.42
N PRO A 142 -17.32 4.98 -1.60
CA PRO A 142 -17.37 5.11 -0.15
C PRO A 142 -16.04 5.60 0.43
N THR A 143 -14.90 5.15 -0.10
CA THR A 143 -13.58 5.54 0.39
C THR A 143 -13.32 7.02 0.15
N VAL A 144 -13.69 7.55 -1.01
CA VAL A 144 -13.58 9.00 -1.29
C VAL A 144 -14.41 9.83 -0.31
N LYS A 145 -15.63 9.37 0.01
CA LYS A 145 -16.49 10.05 0.99
C LYS A 145 -15.87 10.06 2.39
N GLU A 146 -15.35 8.93 2.83
CA GLU A 146 -14.68 8.80 4.13
C GLU A 146 -13.42 9.67 4.21
N GLU A 147 -12.64 9.75 3.14
CA GLU A 147 -11.43 10.59 3.08
C GLU A 147 -11.79 12.08 3.12
N ILE A 148 -12.78 12.54 2.34
CA ILE A 148 -13.28 13.91 2.37
C ILE A 148 -13.73 14.29 3.78
N GLN A 149 -14.50 13.41 4.42
CA GLN A 149 -15.00 13.63 5.79
C GLN A 149 -13.86 13.66 6.81
N SER A 150 -12.93 12.70 6.73
CA SER A 150 -11.81 12.58 7.66
C SER A 150 -10.82 13.74 7.55
N ALA A 151 -10.64 14.29 6.34
CA ALA A 151 -9.80 15.44 6.08
C ALA A 151 -10.51 16.78 6.39
N GLY A 152 -11.81 16.77 6.73
CA GLY A 152 -12.59 17.96 7.03
C GLY A 152 -12.71 18.94 5.84
N LEU A 153 -12.63 18.42 4.60
CA LEU A 153 -12.63 19.24 3.39
C LEU A 153 -14.02 19.81 3.14
N THR A 154 -14.14 21.15 3.22
CA THR A 154 -15.37 21.88 2.89
C THR A 154 -15.44 22.25 1.41
N ASN A 155 -14.29 22.38 0.75
CA ASN A 155 -14.18 22.65 -0.69
C ASN A 155 -13.33 21.54 -1.30
N VAL A 156 -13.99 20.60 -2.00
CA VAL A 156 -13.36 19.41 -2.58
C VAL A 156 -12.94 19.74 -4.01
N ASN A 157 -11.63 19.66 -4.30
CA ASN A 157 -11.12 19.86 -5.64
C ASN A 157 -11.44 18.68 -6.58
N ALA A 158 -11.37 18.89 -7.89
CA ALA A 158 -11.67 17.86 -8.89
C ALA A 158 -10.71 16.64 -8.80
N GLY A 159 -9.47 16.86 -8.39
CA GLY A 159 -8.48 15.80 -8.19
C GLY A 159 -8.95 14.79 -7.15
N MET A 160 -9.52 15.25 -6.03
CA MET A 160 -10.05 14.40 -4.97
C MET A 160 -11.23 13.53 -5.45
N TYR A 161 -12.01 13.99 -6.43
CA TYR A 161 -13.07 13.20 -7.04
C TYR A 161 -12.57 12.18 -8.05
N THR A 162 -11.52 12.52 -8.79
CA THR A 162 -11.05 11.74 -9.94
C THR A 162 -9.85 10.87 -9.65
N TYR A 163 -9.19 11.00 -8.48
CA TYR A 163 -8.03 10.18 -8.14
C TYR A 163 -8.29 8.66 -8.21
N PRO A 164 -9.50 8.11 -7.95
CA PRO A 164 -9.71 6.68 -8.13
C PRO A 164 -9.55 6.21 -9.57
N VAL A 165 -9.85 7.09 -10.55
CA VAL A 165 -9.59 6.82 -11.96
C VAL A 165 -8.09 6.92 -12.26
N HIS A 166 -7.38 7.86 -11.62
CA HIS A 166 -5.92 7.94 -11.72
C HIS A 166 -5.24 6.70 -11.12
N GLN A 167 -5.76 6.20 -9.99
CA GLN A 167 -5.29 4.92 -9.43
C GLN A 167 -5.55 3.74 -10.39
N ALA A 168 -6.67 3.76 -11.11
CA ALA A 168 -6.91 2.77 -12.16
C ALA A 168 -5.91 2.90 -13.33
N VAL A 169 -5.50 4.12 -13.67
CA VAL A 169 -4.41 4.35 -14.64
C VAL A 169 -3.13 3.70 -14.16
N ASP A 170 -2.75 3.89 -12.89
CA ASP A 170 -1.51 3.33 -12.32
C ASP A 170 -1.48 1.79 -12.38
N ILE A 171 -2.61 1.16 -12.12
CA ILE A 171 -2.71 -0.30 -12.16
C ILE A 171 -2.70 -0.82 -13.60
N LEU A 172 -3.44 -0.16 -14.48
CA LEU A 172 -3.70 -0.68 -15.82
C LEU A 172 -2.60 -0.33 -16.83
N PHE A 173 -1.91 0.81 -16.69
CA PHE A 173 -0.83 1.13 -17.64
C PHE A 173 0.28 0.08 -17.62
N CYS A 174 0.57 -0.49 -16.45
CA CYS A 174 1.55 -1.54 -16.31
C CYS A 174 0.96 -2.96 -16.43
N LYS A 175 -0.33 -3.07 -16.77
CA LYS A 175 -1.06 -4.34 -16.81
C LYS A 175 -0.96 -5.11 -15.49
N GLY A 176 -0.97 -4.39 -14.36
CA GLY A 176 -0.97 -4.96 -13.03
C GLY A 176 -2.22 -5.82 -12.80
N ASN A 177 -2.01 -7.07 -12.40
CA ASN A 177 -3.10 -8.00 -12.14
C ASN A 177 -3.22 -8.43 -10.67
N VAL A 178 -2.30 -7.98 -9.82
CA VAL A 178 -2.33 -8.16 -8.36
C VAL A 178 -2.05 -6.85 -7.65
N VAL A 179 -2.92 -6.48 -6.71
CA VAL A 179 -2.75 -5.29 -5.87
C VAL A 179 -2.80 -5.71 -4.40
N PRO A 180 -1.64 -5.77 -3.71
CA PRO A 180 -1.60 -5.97 -2.27
C PRO A 180 -2.22 -4.78 -1.55
N ALA A 181 -3.34 -4.98 -0.83
CA ALA A 181 -4.08 -3.86 -0.25
C ALA A 181 -4.89 -4.27 0.99
N GLY A 182 -5.29 -3.28 1.78
CA GLY A 182 -6.26 -3.42 2.85
C GLY A 182 -7.70 -3.38 2.35
N LYS A 183 -8.65 -3.62 3.26
CA LYS A 183 -10.10 -3.58 2.98
C LYS A 183 -10.56 -2.23 2.42
N ASP A 184 -9.95 -1.15 2.87
CA ASP A 184 -10.24 0.23 2.47
C ASP A 184 -10.00 0.51 0.99
N GLN A 185 -9.13 -0.27 0.32
CA GLN A 185 -8.80 -0.11 -1.09
C GLN A 185 -9.72 -0.91 -2.05
N LEU A 186 -10.58 -1.78 -1.52
CA LEU A 186 -11.47 -2.60 -2.35
C LEU A 186 -12.33 -1.79 -3.33
N PRO A 187 -12.97 -0.66 -2.93
CA PRO A 187 -13.78 0.13 -3.86
C PRO A 187 -12.99 0.67 -5.06
N HIS A 188 -11.73 1.01 -4.87
CA HIS A 188 -10.86 1.51 -5.95
C HIS A 188 -10.45 0.39 -6.90
N ILE A 189 -10.16 -0.80 -6.37
CA ILE A 189 -9.82 -1.96 -7.20
C ILE A 189 -11.04 -2.43 -8.00
N GLU A 190 -12.24 -2.44 -7.42
CA GLU A 190 -13.48 -2.75 -8.16
C GLU A 190 -13.79 -1.70 -9.24
N MET A 191 -13.52 -0.42 -8.99
CA MET A 191 -13.61 0.62 -10.03
C MET A 191 -12.60 0.36 -11.16
N THR A 192 -11.37 -0.01 -10.82
CA THR A 192 -10.32 -0.37 -11.81
C THR A 192 -10.76 -1.57 -12.66
N ARG A 193 -11.33 -2.61 -12.05
CA ARG A 193 -11.89 -3.77 -12.75
C ARG A 193 -13.02 -3.37 -13.70
N THR A 194 -13.88 -2.46 -13.27
CA THR A 194 -14.96 -1.93 -14.09
C THR A 194 -14.44 -1.17 -15.30
N ILE A 195 -13.45 -0.30 -15.11
CA ILE A 195 -12.79 0.43 -16.21
C ILE A 195 -12.17 -0.54 -17.20
N ALA A 196 -11.39 -1.53 -16.71
CA ALA A 196 -10.76 -2.55 -17.55
C ALA A 196 -11.80 -3.35 -18.36
N SER A 197 -12.87 -3.82 -17.69
CA SER A 197 -13.94 -4.57 -18.35
C SER A 197 -14.65 -3.74 -19.42
N ARG A 198 -15.02 -2.49 -19.09
CA ARG A 198 -15.69 -1.59 -20.04
C ARG A 198 -14.79 -1.22 -21.22
N PHE A 199 -13.50 -0.98 -20.98
CA PHE A 199 -12.55 -0.74 -22.06
C PHE A 199 -12.47 -1.93 -22.99
N ASN A 200 -12.23 -3.13 -22.46
CA ASN A 200 -12.11 -4.35 -23.24
C ASN A 200 -13.41 -4.65 -24.02
N LYS A 201 -14.58 -4.52 -23.38
CA LYS A 201 -15.89 -4.70 -24.06
C LYS A 201 -16.14 -3.69 -25.16
N LYS A 202 -15.66 -2.45 -25.02
CA LYS A 202 -15.96 -1.37 -25.97
C LYS A 202 -15.00 -1.34 -27.15
N PHE A 203 -13.71 -1.65 -26.90
CA PHE A 203 -12.64 -1.41 -27.87
C PHE A 203 -11.89 -2.67 -28.31
N CYS A 204 -12.18 -3.85 -27.72
CA CYS A 204 -11.52 -5.12 -28.03
C CYS A 204 -12.51 -6.21 -28.46
N THR A 205 -13.62 -5.86 -29.12
CA THR A 205 -14.68 -6.81 -29.50
C THR A 205 -14.54 -7.38 -30.91
N ASP A 206 -13.71 -6.81 -31.75
CA ASP A 206 -13.51 -7.30 -33.11
C ASP A 206 -12.77 -8.66 -33.09
N VAL A 207 -13.07 -9.49 -34.07
CA VAL A 207 -12.41 -10.80 -34.22
C VAL A 207 -10.90 -10.64 -34.29
N GLY A 208 -10.21 -11.34 -33.37
CA GLY A 208 -8.75 -11.30 -33.27
C GLY A 208 -8.18 -10.17 -32.40
N LYS A 209 -9.02 -9.35 -31.76
CA LYS A 209 -8.57 -8.34 -30.80
C LYS A 209 -8.71 -8.86 -29.37
N GLU A 210 -7.60 -9.38 -28.81
CA GLU A 210 -7.55 -9.78 -27.41
C GLU A 210 -7.69 -8.61 -26.44
N PRO A 211 -8.25 -8.84 -25.24
CA PRO A 211 -8.32 -7.83 -24.18
C PRO A 211 -6.94 -7.24 -23.86
N ILE A 212 -6.84 -5.92 -23.76
CA ILE A 212 -5.59 -5.25 -23.36
C ILE A 212 -5.38 -5.33 -21.85
N PHE A 213 -6.43 -5.05 -21.08
CA PHE A 213 -6.33 -4.90 -19.63
C PHE A 213 -6.75 -6.18 -18.91
N PRO A 214 -5.89 -6.68 -17.98
CA PRO A 214 -6.32 -7.71 -17.05
C PRO A 214 -7.37 -7.14 -16.09
N LEU A 215 -8.13 -8.02 -15.44
CA LEU A 215 -8.98 -7.65 -14.32
C LEU A 215 -8.17 -7.82 -13.03
N PRO A 216 -7.70 -6.75 -12.40
CA PRO A 216 -6.83 -6.86 -11.23
C PRO A 216 -7.56 -7.49 -10.05
N GLU A 217 -6.85 -8.31 -9.27
CA GLU A 217 -7.33 -8.92 -8.05
C GLU A 217 -6.62 -8.32 -6.84
N VAL A 218 -7.36 -8.17 -5.75
CA VAL A 218 -6.76 -7.75 -4.48
C VAL A 218 -6.07 -8.93 -3.81
N LEU A 219 -4.85 -8.70 -3.34
CA LEU A 219 -4.17 -9.59 -2.40
C LEU A 219 -4.29 -8.97 -1.01
N LEU A 220 -5.25 -9.47 -0.22
CA LEU A 220 -5.52 -8.91 1.10
C LEU A 220 -4.37 -9.14 2.06
N SER A 221 -4.02 -8.11 2.82
CA SER A 221 -3.04 -8.22 3.90
C SER A 221 -3.53 -9.22 4.96
N LYS A 222 -2.65 -10.14 5.36
CA LYS A 222 -2.90 -11.04 6.50
C LYS A 222 -2.67 -10.36 7.84
N THR A 223 -1.95 -9.25 7.83
CA THR A 223 -1.67 -8.47 9.03
C THR A 223 -2.90 -7.66 9.40
N PRO A 224 -3.41 -7.80 10.63
CA PRO A 224 -4.50 -6.98 11.10
C PRO A 224 -4.12 -5.50 11.13
N MET A 225 -5.11 -4.63 11.21
CA MET A 225 -4.85 -3.19 11.35
C MET A 225 -4.06 -2.91 12.63
N ILE A 226 -2.88 -2.33 12.50
CA ILE A 226 -2.01 -1.99 13.62
C ILE A 226 -2.51 -0.66 14.21
N MET A 227 -2.89 -0.72 15.48
CA MET A 227 -3.31 0.44 16.25
C MET A 227 -2.08 1.27 16.66
N GLY A 228 -2.32 2.56 16.91
CA GLY A 228 -1.30 3.43 17.50
C GLY A 228 -0.90 3.01 18.91
N LEU A 229 0.21 3.55 19.39
CA LEU A 229 0.68 3.31 20.76
C LEU A 229 -0.27 3.89 21.82
N ASP A 230 -1.19 4.75 21.43
CA ASP A 230 -2.30 5.29 22.25
C ASP A 230 -3.46 4.30 22.38
N GLY A 231 -3.46 3.21 21.61
CA GLY A 231 -4.47 2.15 21.66
C GLY A 231 -5.85 2.51 21.11
N SER A 232 -6.02 3.72 20.55
CA SER A 232 -7.35 4.23 20.25
C SER A 232 -7.73 4.18 18.76
N GLN A 233 -6.75 4.30 17.87
CA GLN A 233 -6.98 4.44 16.43
C GLN A 233 -5.80 3.88 15.63
N LYS A 234 -6.00 3.73 14.30
CA LYS A 234 -4.93 3.33 13.38
C LYS A 234 -3.69 4.20 13.59
N MET A 235 -2.52 3.55 13.55
CA MET A 235 -1.23 4.22 13.64
C MET A 235 -1.06 5.28 12.57
N SER A 236 -0.69 6.51 12.98
CA SER A 236 -0.53 7.65 12.06
C SER A 236 0.48 8.67 12.58
N LYS A 237 1.26 9.25 11.68
CA LYS A 237 2.23 10.32 12.01
C LYS A 237 1.55 11.58 12.53
N SER A 238 0.43 11.98 11.95
CA SER A 238 -0.31 13.19 12.37
C SER A 238 -0.85 13.11 13.80
N ARG A 239 -1.01 11.91 14.33
CA ARG A 239 -1.49 11.65 15.70
C ARG A 239 -0.37 11.46 16.71
N ASN A 240 0.90 11.47 16.30
CA ASN A 240 2.06 11.20 17.17
C ASN A 240 1.95 9.87 17.95
N ASN A 241 1.23 8.86 17.42
CA ASN A 241 1.00 7.56 18.03
C ASN A 241 1.78 6.44 17.35
N THR A 242 2.87 6.77 16.67
CA THR A 242 3.63 5.85 15.80
C THR A 242 5.12 5.82 16.14
N ILE A 243 5.80 4.78 15.65
CA ILE A 243 7.26 4.65 15.63
C ILE A 243 7.71 4.65 14.17
N ILE A 244 8.49 5.65 13.76
CA ILE A 244 9.07 5.71 12.41
C ILE A 244 10.21 4.68 12.28
N LEU A 245 10.40 4.14 11.08
CA LEU A 245 11.42 3.10 10.83
C LEU A 245 12.84 3.58 11.13
N SER A 246 13.10 4.86 10.94
CA SER A 246 14.39 5.51 11.21
C SER A 246 14.59 5.91 12.68
N ALA A 247 13.62 5.69 13.59
CA ALA A 247 13.80 5.99 15.00
C ALA A 247 14.94 5.16 15.60
N THR A 248 15.75 5.78 16.43
CA THR A 248 16.82 5.09 17.16
C THR A 248 16.25 4.07 18.16
N GLU A 249 17.10 3.18 18.67
CA GLU A 249 16.70 2.22 19.72
C GLU A 249 16.17 2.93 20.98
N ASP A 250 16.84 4.03 21.38
CA ASP A 250 16.43 4.84 22.52
C ASP A 250 15.11 5.59 22.32
N GLU A 251 14.91 6.16 21.11
CA GLU A 251 13.64 6.80 20.75
C GLU A 251 12.50 5.79 20.75
N THR A 252 12.73 4.61 20.18
CA THR A 252 11.77 3.50 20.18
C THR A 252 11.39 3.10 21.60
N ALA A 253 12.39 2.92 22.48
CA ALA A 253 12.16 2.60 23.89
C ALA A 253 11.33 3.68 24.61
N LYS A 254 11.65 4.96 24.39
CA LYS A 254 10.92 6.09 24.96
C LYS A 254 9.46 6.15 24.50
N LEU A 255 9.19 5.87 23.21
CA LEU A 255 7.84 5.84 22.66
C LEU A 255 7.03 4.67 23.21
N ILE A 256 7.62 3.46 23.28
CA ILE A 256 6.95 2.27 23.81
C ILE A 256 6.67 2.43 25.32
N LYS A 257 7.57 3.05 26.07
CA LYS A 257 7.35 3.33 27.48
C LYS A 257 6.07 4.15 27.74
N LYS A 258 5.75 5.06 26.81
CA LYS A 258 4.54 5.91 26.85
C LYS A 258 3.29 5.22 26.28
N ALA A 259 3.43 4.05 25.65
CA ALA A 259 2.29 3.33 25.10
C ALA A 259 1.24 3.07 26.17
N LYS A 260 -0.04 3.17 25.77
CA LYS A 260 -1.17 2.94 26.68
C LYS A 260 -1.29 1.46 27.01
N THR A 261 -1.53 1.16 28.27
CA THR A 261 -1.90 -0.15 28.81
C THR A 261 -2.90 0.06 29.93
N ASP A 262 -3.67 -0.96 30.25
CA ASP A 262 -4.52 -0.97 31.45
C ASP A 262 -3.69 -1.18 32.75
N GLN A 263 -4.39 -1.30 33.89
CA GLN A 263 -3.76 -1.45 35.21
C GLN A 263 -3.62 -2.89 35.67
N GLU A 264 -4.11 -3.87 34.89
CA GLU A 264 -4.05 -5.27 35.27
C GLU A 264 -2.62 -5.81 35.13
N ARG A 265 -2.18 -6.54 36.21
CA ARG A 265 -0.86 -7.14 36.23
C ARG A 265 -0.75 -8.37 35.34
N LEU A 266 -1.79 -9.21 35.36
CA LEU A 266 -1.83 -10.41 34.51
C LEU A 266 -2.00 -9.99 33.07
N ILE A 267 -1.04 -10.32 32.23
CA ILE A 267 -1.12 -10.05 30.79
C ILE A 267 -1.91 -11.16 30.08
N THR A 268 -2.98 -10.79 29.41
CA THR A 268 -3.81 -11.69 28.60
C THR A 268 -4.03 -11.11 27.21
N TYR A 269 -4.20 -11.99 26.21
CA TYR A 269 -4.54 -11.56 24.85
C TYR A 269 -6.07 -11.52 24.71
N ASP A 270 -6.63 -10.32 24.80
CA ASP A 270 -8.06 -10.04 24.63
C ASP A 270 -8.24 -8.79 23.76
N PRO A 271 -8.39 -8.94 22.43
CA PRO A 271 -8.55 -7.80 21.52
C PRO A 271 -9.84 -6.99 21.74
N VAL A 272 -10.85 -7.56 22.41
CA VAL A 272 -12.15 -6.92 22.63
C VAL A 272 -12.12 -6.06 23.89
N ASN A 273 -11.68 -6.62 25.00
CA ASN A 273 -11.74 -5.96 26.31
C ASN A 273 -10.44 -5.24 26.69
N ARG A 274 -9.32 -5.63 26.06
CA ARG A 274 -7.97 -5.09 26.34
C ARG A 274 -7.24 -4.73 25.04
N PRO A 275 -7.82 -3.90 24.15
CA PRO A 275 -7.29 -3.67 22.80
C PRO A 275 -5.87 -3.08 22.81
N GLU A 276 -5.52 -2.23 23.80
CA GLU A 276 -4.19 -1.65 23.92
C GLU A 276 -3.11 -2.71 24.22
N VAL A 277 -3.37 -3.60 25.16
CA VAL A 277 -2.48 -4.72 25.53
C VAL A 277 -2.38 -5.70 24.36
N ALA A 278 -3.51 -6.04 23.76
CA ALA A 278 -3.57 -6.93 22.61
C ALA A 278 -2.77 -6.37 21.41
N ASN A 279 -2.81 -5.06 21.18
CA ASN A 279 -2.02 -4.41 20.13
C ASN A 279 -0.51 -4.55 20.38
N LEU A 280 -0.04 -4.36 21.62
CA LEU A 280 1.39 -4.52 21.93
C LEU A 280 1.83 -5.99 21.80
N LEU A 281 0.99 -6.95 22.22
CA LEU A 281 1.23 -8.38 22.01
C LEU A 281 1.28 -8.75 20.54
N MET A 282 0.38 -8.17 19.72
CA MET A 282 0.39 -8.35 18.27
C MET A 282 1.68 -7.81 17.64
N LEU A 283 2.17 -6.66 18.08
CA LEU A 283 3.44 -6.10 17.59
C LEU A 283 4.62 -7.02 17.94
N ILE A 284 4.66 -7.61 19.14
CA ILE A 284 5.68 -8.61 19.49
C ILE A 284 5.56 -9.83 18.57
N SER A 285 4.34 -10.33 18.37
CA SER A 285 4.06 -11.45 17.48
C SER A 285 4.56 -11.21 16.05
N LEU A 286 4.32 -10.01 15.50
CA LEU A 286 4.82 -9.62 14.18
C LEU A 286 6.35 -9.56 14.08
N CYS A 287 7.02 -9.27 15.19
CA CYS A 287 8.49 -9.27 15.27
C CYS A 287 9.07 -10.69 15.39
N THR A 288 8.43 -11.55 16.19
CA THR A 288 9.01 -12.84 16.61
C THR A 288 8.42 -14.05 15.89
N GLY A 289 7.22 -13.90 15.30
CA GLY A 289 6.45 -15.03 14.77
C GLY A 289 5.76 -15.89 15.83
N GLU A 290 5.87 -15.56 17.13
CA GLU A 290 5.23 -16.26 18.22
C GLU A 290 3.75 -15.84 18.35
N GLU A 291 2.86 -16.75 18.68
CA GLU A 291 1.43 -16.46 18.87
C GLU A 291 1.19 -15.48 20.03
N PRO A 292 0.32 -14.46 19.88
CA PRO A 292 0.08 -13.44 20.90
C PRO A 292 -0.34 -14.01 22.28
N ALA A 293 -1.12 -15.10 22.29
CA ALA A 293 -1.55 -15.75 23.51
C ALA A 293 -0.38 -16.45 24.23
N ALA A 294 0.57 -17.02 23.49
CA ALA A 294 1.78 -17.63 24.05
C ALA A 294 2.70 -16.57 24.67
N ILE A 295 2.87 -15.42 23.97
CA ILE A 295 3.61 -14.26 24.50
C ILE A 295 2.96 -13.77 25.79
N ALA A 296 1.64 -13.62 25.82
CA ALA A 296 0.90 -13.20 27.01
C ALA A 296 1.11 -14.13 28.18
N SER A 297 1.01 -15.45 27.93
CA SER A 297 1.24 -16.49 28.98
C SER A 297 2.68 -16.46 29.54
N ARG A 298 3.67 -16.21 28.68
CA ARG A 298 5.09 -16.08 29.05
C ARG A 298 5.35 -14.84 29.92
N ILE A 299 4.68 -13.72 29.63
CA ILE A 299 4.78 -12.48 30.42
C ILE A 299 4.05 -12.67 31.79
N GLY A 300 2.87 -13.30 31.77
CA GLY A 300 2.09 -13.60 32.95
C GLY A 300 1.82 -12.37 33.82
N GLU A 301 2.19 -12.45 35.10
CA GLU A 301 2.02 -11.37 36.10
C GLU A 301 3.12 -10.28 36.03
N GLY A 302 3.98 -10.29 34.99
CA GLY A 302 5.02 -9.27 34.77
C GLY A 302 4.48 -7.87 34.52
N GLY A 303 3.20 -7.76 34.17
CA GLY A 303 2.49 -6.49 33.98
C GLY A 303 2.92 -5.70 32.75
N GLY A 304 2.32 -4.51 32.62
CA GLY A 304 2.57 -3.62 31.46
C GLY A 304 4.05 -3.20 31.29
N GLY A 305 4.82 -3.16 32.37
CA GLY A 305 6.27 -2.87 32.33
C GLY A 305 7.04 -3.95 31.57
N MET A 306 6.83 -5.23 31.92
CA MET A 306 7.46 -6.36 31.23
C MET A 306 7.00 -6.47 29.78
N LEU A 307 5.71 -6.28 29.49
CA LEU A 307 5.16 -6.24 28.15
C LEU A 307 5.87 -5.20 27.26
N LYS A 308 6.04 -3.98 27.78
CA LYS A 308 6.71 -2.87 27.06
C LYS A 308 8.20 -3.14 26.83
N ASN A 309 8.90 -3.72 27.81
CA ASN A 309 10.29 -4.11 27.67
C ASN A 309 10.45 -5.19 26.59
N THR A 310 9.62 -6.24 26.63
CA THR A 310 9.60 -7.31 25.62
C THR A 310 9.35 -6.77 24.21
N LEU A 311 8.40 -5.84 24.07
CA LEU A 311 8.15 -5.19 22.78
C LEU A 311 9.36 -4.36 22.32
N THR A 312 9.98 -3.62 23.24
CA THR A 312 11.15 -2.79 22.92
C THR A 312 12.31 -3.62 22.37
N GLU A 313 12.61 -4.73 23.04
CA GLU A 313 13.64 -5.67 22.61
C GLU A 313 13.33 -6.30 21.26
N ALA A 314 12.11 -6.86 21.09
CA ALA A 314 11.69 -7.51 19.86
C ALA A 314 11.70 -6.53 18.66
N LEU A 315 11.18 -5.31 18.85
CA LEU A 315 11.11 -4.33 17.78
C LEU A 315 12.50 -3.78 17.42
N ASN A 316 13.36 -3.50 18.40
CA ASN A 316 14.70 -3.03 18.13
C ASN A 316 15.54 -4.10 17.42
N GLU A 317 15.41 -5.37 17.79
CA GLU A 317 16.08 -6.48 17.10
C GLU A 317 15.61 -6.58 15.64
N THR A 318 14.29 -6.53 15.42
CA THR A 318 13.68 -6.59 14.07
C THR A 318 14.14 -5.43 13.20
N LEU A 319 14.23 -4.21 13.74
CA LEU A 319 14.55 -3.02 12.97
C LEU A 319 16.07 -2.73 12.86
N ARG A 320 16.92 -3.41 13.63
CA ARG A 320 18.37 -3.17 13.63
C ARG A 320 19.00 -3.32 12.25
N PRO A 321 18.77 -4.40 11.49
CA PRO A 321 19.34 -4.53 10.14
C PRO A 321 18.81 -3.48 9.18
N LEU A 322 17.52 -3.12 9.27
CA LEU A 322 16.91 -2.06 8.47
C LEU A 322 17.57 -0.71 8.75
N ARG A 323 17.74 -0.36 10.03
CA ARG A 323 18.40 0.91 10.45
C ARG A 323 19.83 0.99 9.98
N ALA A 324 20.58 -0.12 10.08
CA ALA A 324 21.97 -0.18 9.58
C ALA A 324 22.03 0.05 8.06
N LYS A 325 21.17 -0.62 7.31
CA LYS A 325 21.10 -0.45 5.85
C LYS A 325 20.64 0.94 5.46
N ARG A 326 19.68 1.51 6.19
CA ARG A 326 19.22 2.88 5.99
C ARG A 326 20.36 3.90 6.17
N ALA A 327 21.15 3.77 7.24
CA ALA A 327 22.29 4.66 7.51
C ALA A 327 23.39 4.56 6.42
N GLU A 328 23.54 3.42 5.78
CA GLU A 328 24.41 3.23 4.60
C GLU A 328 23.84 3.99 3.38
N LEU A 329 22.54 3.80 3.09
CA LEU A 329 21.87 4.38 1.93
C LEU A 329 21.79 5.92 2.01
N GLU A 330 21.61 6.49 3.19
CA GLU A 330 21.59 7.95 3.42
C GLU A 330 22.91 8.63 3.01
N LYS A 331 24.03 7.89 3.04
CA LYS A 331 25.35 8.37 2.59
C LYS A 331 25.54 8.29 1.08
N ASN A 332 24.60 7.66 0.36
CA ASN A 332 24.72 7.47 -1.10
C ASN A 332 23.47 8.00 -1.85
N PRO A 333 23.26 9.34 -1.88
CA PRO A 333 22.11 9.95 -2.54
C PRO A 333 22.09 9.71 -4.06
N ASP A 334 23.25 9.52 -4.69
CA ASP A 334 23.35 9.25 -6.13
C ASP A 334 22.76 7.88 -6.47
N TYR A 335 22.94 6.89 -5.61
CA TYR A 335 22.32 5.59 -5.78
C TYR A 335 20.78 5.67 -5.70
N ILE A 336 20.25 6.44 -4.75
CA ILE A 336 18.80 6.67 -4.64
C ILE A 336 18.25 7.33 -5.90
N ARG A 337 18.96 8.33 -6.41
CA ARG A 337 18.61 9.00 -7.68
C ARG A 337 18.66 8.03 -8.86
N LYS A 338 19.71 7.20 -8.95
CA LYS A 338 19.87 6.17 -9.99
C LYS A 338 18.67 5.23 -10.00
N VAL A 339 18.29 4.68 -8.84
CA VAL A 339 17.12 3.76 -8.69
C VAL A 339 15.85 4.39 -9.24
N LEU A 340 15.57 5.66 -8.89
CA LEU A 340 14.39 6.38 -9.37
C LEU A 340 14.41 6.62 -10.88
N LEU A 341 15.55 7.03 -11.44
CA LEU A 341 15.66 7.34 -12.87
C LEU A 341 15.59 6.08 -13.73
N GLU A 342 16.28 5.02 -13.35
CA GLU A 342 16.21 3.73 -14.05
C GLU A 342 14.84 3.09 -13.94
N GLY A 343 14.21 3.17 -12.75
CA GLY A 343 12.85 2.70 -12.55
C GLY A 343 11.84 3.48 -13.41
N ALA A 344 11.96 4.80 -13.45
CA ALA A 344 11.13 5.64 -14.29
C ALA A 344 11.31 5.33 -15.79
N ALA A 345 12.54 5.12 -16.27
CA ALA A 345 12.79 4.75 -17.66
C ALA A 345 12.08 3.43 -18.03
N LYS A 346 12.24 2.39 -17.22
CA LYS A 346 11.58 1.10 -17.42
C LYS A 346 10.04 1.21 -17.37
N ALA A 347 9.51 1.97 -16.40
CA ALA A 347 8.07 2.18 -16.28
C ALA A 347 7.50 2.97 -17.48
N ARG A 348 8.26 3.94 -18.02
CA ARG A 348 7.87 4.68 -19.24
C ARG A 348 7.80 3.78 -20.47
N GLU A 349 8.74 2.87 -20.66
CA GLU A 349 8.70 1.90 -21.77
C GLU A 349 7.40 1.08 -21.74
N ILE A 350 7.03 0.59 -20.55
CA ILE A 350 5.76 -0.15 -20.35
C ILE A 350 4.56 0.76 -20.65
N ALA A 351 4.58 2.00 -20.15
CA ALA A 351 3.50 2.96 -20.35
C ALA A 351 3.35 3.34 -21.82
N GLN A 352 4.44 3.56 -22.56
CA GLN A 352 4.44 3.86 -23.99
C GLN A 352 3.84 2.70 -24.79
N GLN A 353 4.22 1.46 -24.49
CA GLN A 353 3.66 0.29 -25.14
C GLN A 353 2.15 0.20 -24.90
N THR A 354 1.70 0.30 -23.65
CA THR A 354 0.27 0.23 -23.32
C THR A 354 -0.51 1.38 -23.93
N LEU A 355 0.04 2.59 -23.93
CA LEU A 355 -0.59 3.75 -24.59
C LEU A 355 -0.73 3.56 -26.10
N SER A 356 0.27 2.98 -26.75
CA SER A 356 0.21 2.65 -28.19
C SER A 356 -0.91 1.65 -28.47
N GLU A 357 -1.00 0.56 -27.70
CA GLU A 357 -2.06 -0.43 -27.81
C GLU A 357 -3.46 0.19 -27.60
N VAL A 358 -3.61 1.06 -26.60
CA VAL A 358 -4.87 1.78 -26.31
C VAL A 358 -5.27 2.66 -27.49
N ARG A 359 -4.34 3.45 -28.02
CA ARG A 359 -4.59 4.33 -29.18
C ARG A 359 -5.01 3.55 -30.41
N GLU A 360 -4.34 2.43 -30.68
CA GLU A 360 -4.70 1.52 -31.77
C GLU A 360 -6.13 0.99 -31.63
N ARG A 361 -6.50 0.51 -30.42
CA ARG A 361 -7.85 0.00 -30.15
C ARG A 361 -8.93 1.08 -30.25
N MET A 362 -8.60 2.32 -29.93
CA MET A 362 -9.50 3.48 -30.02
C MET A 362 -9.50 4.13 -31.41
N ASN A 363 -8.76 3.59 -32.40
CA ASN A 363 -8.57 4.17 -33.72
C ASN A 363 -8.04 5.62 -33.69
N MET A 364 -7.09 5.90 -32.77
CA MET A 364 -6.45 7.22 -32.61
C MET A 364 -5.05 7.28 -33.23
N VAL A 365 -4.69 6.31 -34.03
CA VAL A 365 -3.45 6.31 -34.85
C VAL A 365 -3.75 6.58 -36.30
N ILE A 366 -2.87 7.36 -36.93
CA ILE A 366 -2.95 7.72 -38.37
C ILE A 366 -1.94 6.84 -39.11
#